data_014c74203b56cb3be6a40808b9eddc7d
#
_entry.id   014c74203b56cb3be6a40808b9eddc7d
#
_cell.length_a   1.000
_cell.length_b   1.000
_cell.length_c   1.000
_cell.angle_alpha   90.00
_cell.angle_beta   90.00
_cell.angle_gamma   90.00
#
_symmetry.space_group_name_H-M   'P 1'
#
loop_
_entity.id
_entity.type
_entity.pdbx_description
1 polymer ?
#
loop_
_entity_poly.entity_id
_entity_poly.type
_entity_poly.pdbx_seq_one_letter_code
_entity_poly.pdbx_strand_id
1 'polypeptide(L)'
;MDETLVKELETQTQAFKALITDYCRLESVAAQNRMMGETADWVENLLKETGFTTRQLAVDGAPNCVYGEIKGKSDFTLLLYNHYDVQPETPIELWDSPPFEVQPMANW
;
A
#
# COMPACT_ATOMS: atom_id res chain seq x y z
N MET A 1 2.83 -28.04 -8.67
CA MET A 1 1.93 -26.87 -8.75
C MET A 1 1.41 -26.82 -10.17
N ASP A 2 0.14 -26.48 -10.34
CA ASP A 2 -0.50 -26.34 -11.64
C ASP A 2 0.20 -25.25 -12.47
N GLU A 3 0.57 -25.56 -13.73
CA GLU A 3 1.27 -24.61 -14.63
C GLU A 3 0.43 -23.35 -14.91
N THR A 4 -0.89 -23.49 -14.96
CA THR A 4 -1.81 -22.36 -15.13
C THR A 4 -1.72 -21.42 -13.94
N LEU A 5 -1.68 -21.96 -12.73
CA LEU A 5 -1.53 -21.17 -11.49
C LEU A 5 -0.17 -20.48 -11.44
N VAL A 6 0.90 -21.16 -11.83
CA VAL A 6 2.25 -20.55 -11.88
C VAL A 6 2.28 -19.35 -12.81
N LYS A 7 1.72 -19.50 -14.02
CA LYS A 7 1.65 -18.40 -15.00
C LYS A 7 0.81 -17.22 -14.52
N GLU A 8 -0.30 -17.51 -13.84
CA GLU A 8 -1.13 -16.46 -13.24
C GLU A 8 -0.35 -15.70 -12.14
N LEU A 9 0.34 -16.42 -11.26
CA LEU A 9 1.18 -15.83 -10.22
C LEU A 9 2.30 -14.96 -10.80
N GLU A 10 2.95 -15.40 -11.88
CA GLU A 10 3.98 -14.62 -12.56
C GLU A 10 3.39 -13.31 -13.13
N THR A 11 2.22 -13.38 -13.74
CA THR A 11 1.51 -12.20 -14.28
C THR A 11 1.15 -11.23 -13.16
N GLN A 12 0.58 -11.73 -12.07
CA GLN A 12 0.21 -10.92 -10.91
C GLN A 12 1.45 -10.31 -10.22
N THR A 13 2.56 -11.03 -10.19
CA THR A 13 3.81 -10.54 -9.62
C THR A 13 4.32 -9.28 -10.33
N GLN A 14 4.25 -9.22 -11.66
CA GLN A 14 4.68 -8.02 -12.40
C GLN A 14 3.76 -6.82 -12.11
N ALA A 15 2.45 -7.04 -12.09
CA ALA A 15 1.49 -5.98 -11.72
C ALA A 15 1.72 -5.49 -10.29
N PHE A 16 2.01 -6.39 -9.37
CA PHE A 16 2.27 -6.09 -7.97
C PHE A 16 3.57 -5.31 -7.76
N LYS A 17 4.62 -5.61 -8.53
CA LYS A 17 5.87 -4.83 -8.51
C LYS A 17 5.66 -3.39 -8.94
N ALA A 18 4.88 -3.16 -9.99
CA ALA A 18 4.53 -1.81 -10.43
C ALA A 18 3.73 -1.06 -9.36
N LEU A 19 2.76 -1.72 -8.74
CA LEU A 19 1.94 -1.16 -7.67
C LEU A 19 2.78 -0.77 -6.44
N ILE A 20 3.69 -1.64 -6.01
CA ILE A 20 4.61 -1.34 -4.90
C ILE A 20 5.51 -0.16 -5.24
N THR A 21 6.02 -0.09 -6.46
CA THR A 21 6.85 1.02 -6.92
C THR A 21 6.12 2.35 -6.79
N ASP A 22 4.86 2.42 -7.22
CA ASP A 22 4.04 3.62 -7.11
C ASP A 22 3.71 3.96 -5.65
N TYR A 23 3.41 2.94 -4.84
CA TYR A 23 3.13 3.13 -3.42
C TYR A 23 4.34 3.65 -2.64
N CYS A 24 5.52 3.13 -2.90
CA CYS A 24 6.76 3.57 -2.22
C CYS A 24 7.20 4.99 -2.57
N ARG A 25 6.67 5.60 -3.62
CA ARG A 25 6.88 7.03 -3.94
C ARG A 25 6.11 7.98 -3.04
N LEU A 26 5.10 7.48 -2.32
CA LEU A 26 4.32 8.29 -1.39
C LEU A 26 5.10 8.49 -0.10
N GLU A 27 5.52 9.70 0.14
CA GLU A 27 6.32 10.08 1.31
C GLU A 27 5.44 10.25 2.56
N SER A 28 4.73 9.20 2.95
CA SER A 28 3.69 9.20 4.01
C SER A 28 4.29 9.20 5.42
N VAL A 29 5.00 10.25 5.78
CA VAL A 29 5.67 10.36 7.08
C VAL A 29 4.72 10.98 8.11
N ALA A 30 4.07 10.15 8.91
CA ALA A 30 3.07 10.58 9.90
C ALA A 30 3.66 11.54 10.94
N ALA A 31 4.88 11.30 11.41
CA ALA A 31 5.57 12.17 12.37
C ALA A 31 5.74 13.62 11.89
N GLN A 32 5.71 13.84 10.58
CA GLN A 32 5.85 15.15 9.94
C GLN A 32 4.54 15.63 9.31
N ASN A 33 3.47 14.88 9.45
CA ASN A 33 2.19 15.10 8.74
C ASN A 33 2.39 15.31 7.23
N ARG A 34 3.35 14.57 6.65
CA ARG A 34 3.75 14.68 5.24
C ARG A 34 3.03 13.65 4.41
N MET A 35 2.33 14.08 3.36
CA MET A 35 1.58 13.27 2.39
C MET A 35 0.60 12.25 3.00
N MET A 36 0.08 12.50 4.19
CA MET A 36 -0.81 11.53 4.85
C MET A 36 -2.19 11.49 4.20
N GLY A 37 -2.74 12.65 3.82
CA GLY A 37 -4.03 12.75 3.13
C GLY A 37 -3.97 12.14 1.72
N GLU A 38 -2.96 12.50 0.95
CA GLU A 38 -2.74 12.00 -0.41
C GLU A 38 -2.54 10.48 -0.41
N THR A 39 -1.83 9.96 0.59
CA THR A 39 -1.61 8.51 0.71
C THR A 39 -2.89 7.79 1.13
N ALA A 40 -3.68 8.36 2.03
CA ALA A 40 -5.00 7.82 2.39
C ALA A 40 -5.93 7.74 1.17
N ASP A 41 -5.96 8.79 0.34
CA ASP A 41 -6.73 8.82 -0.90
C ASP A 41 -6.25 7.77 -1.89
N TRP A 42 -4.94 7.60 -2.04
CA TRP A 42 -4.36 6.59 -2.92
C TRP A 42 -4.73 5.17 -2.48
N VAL A 43 -4.61 4.87 -1.18
CA VAL A 43 -4.99 3.56 -0.62
C VAL A 43 -6.49 3.31 -0.79
N GLU A 44 -7.32 4.32 -0.52
CA GLU A 44 -8.77 4.19 -0.70
C GLU A 44 -9.13 3.91 -2.17
N ASN A 45 -8.51 4.61 -3.11
CA ASN A 45 -8.74 4.38 -4.53
C ASN A 45 -8.31 2.99 -4.97
N LEU A 46 -7.18 2.50 -4.48
CA LEU A 46 -6.74 1.13 -4.74
C LEU A 46 -7.75 0.10 -4.25
N LEU A 47 -8.30 0.28 -3.06
CA LEU A 47 -9.35 -0.59 -2.52
C LEU A 47 -10.61 -0.55 -3.38
N LYS A 48 -11.05 0.64 -3.81
CA LYS A 48 -12.21 0.80 -4.72
C LYS A 48 -12.01 0.07 -6.04
N GLU A 49 -10.86 0.24 -6.66
CA GLU A 49 -10.51 -0.43 -7.92
C GLU A 49 -10.46 -1.96 -7.77
N THR A 50 -10.16 -2.45 -6.58
CA THR A 50 -10.14 -3.87 -6.24
C THR A 50 -11.54 -4.41 -5.89
N GLY A 51 -12.56 -3.55 -5.84
CA GLY A 51 -13.95 -3.95 -5.62
C GLY A 51 -14.48 -3.76 -4.20
N PHE A 52 -13.71 -3.11 -3.33
CA PHE A 52 -14.15 -2.81 -1.96
C PHE A 52 -15.11 -1.61 -1.92
N THR A 53 -16.07 -1.67 -1.02
CA THR A 53 -16.79 -0.49 -0.53
C THR A 53 -15.93 0.17 0.51
N THR A 54 -15.62 1.46 0.34
CA THR A 54 -14.61 2.14 1.15
C THR A 54 -15.15 3.37 1.83
N ARG A 55 -14.44 3.80 2.86
CA ARG A 55 -14.59 5.10 3.50
C ARG A 55 -13.33 5.48 4.26
N GLN A 56 -13.10 6.76 4.41
CA GLN A 56 -12.12 7.28 5.34
C GLN A 56 -12.80 7.64 6.66
N LEU A 57 -12.18 7.23 7.75
CA LEU A 57 -12.64 7.54 9.10
C LEU A 57 -11.74 8.63 9.65
N ALA A 58 -12.33 9.81 9.90
CA ALA A 58 -11.61 10.93 10.49
C ALA A 58 -11.28 10.62 11.96
N VAL A 59 -10.05 10.88 12.33
CA VAL A 59 -9.54 10.74 13.70
C VAL A 59 -9.01 12.11 14.12
N ASP A 60 -9.50 12.63 15.23
CA ASP A 60 -9.07 13.93 15.73
C ASP A 60 -7.57 13.91 16.10
N GLY A 61 -6.82 14.85 15.55
CA GLY A 61 -5.37 14.99 15.77
C GLY A 61 -4.50 13.89 15.14
N ALA A 62 -5.05 13.06 14.26
CA ALA A 62 -4.32 11.98 13.60
C ALA A 62 -4.70 11.86 12.11
N PRO A 63 -3.88 11.19 11.28
CA PRO A 63 -4.26 10.84 9.92
C PRO A 63 -5.51 9.98 9.87
N ASN A 64 -6.28 10.11 8.78
CA ASN A 64 -7.49 9.31 8.59
C ASN A 64 -7.18 7.81 8.54
N CYS A 65 -8.08 7.01 9.10
CA CYS A 65 -8.08 5.57 8.88
C CYS A 65 -8.82 5.24 7.57
N VAL A 66 -8.23 4.43 6.72
CA VAL A 66 -8.89 3.94 5.51
C VAL A 66 -9.54 2.60 5.80
N TYR A 67 -10.83 2.52 5.57
CA TYR A 67 -11.62 1.30 5.76
C TYR A 67 -12.16 0.80 4.43
N GLY A 68 -12.07 -0.51 4.22
CA GLY A 68 -12.66 -1.18 3.07
C GLY A 68 -13.35 -2.47 3.47
N GLU A 69 -14.45 -2.79 2.81
CA GLU A 69 -15.24 -4.01 3.02
C GLU A 69 -15.62 -4.62 1.68
N ILE A 70 -15.45 -5.93 1.58
CA ILE A 70 -15.98 -6.72 0.48
C ILE A 70 -16.77 -7.91 1.04
N LYS A 71 -17.97 -8.10 0.56
CA LYS A 71 -18.87 -9.14 1.06
C LYS A 71 -18.55 -10.49 0.43
N GLY A 72 -18.23 -11.47 1.26
CA GLY A 72 -18.04 -12.85 0.83
C GLY A 72 -19.33 -13.65 0.81
N LYS A 73 -19.21 -14.95 0.53
CA LYS A 73 -20.33 -15.89 0.46
C LYS A 73 -20.62 -16.62 1.78
N SER A 74 -19.73 -16.52 2.75
CA SER A 74 -19.86 -17.18 4.05
C SER A 74 -20.05 -16.17 5.16
N ASP A 75 -20.47 -16.64 6.33
CA ASP A 75 -20.61 -15.81 7.55
C ASP A 75 -19.27 -15.56 8.25
N PHE A 76 -18.19 -16.18 7.74
CA PHE A 76 -16.85 -15.95 8.26
C PHE A 76 -16.31 -14.59 7.80
N THR A 77 -15.79 -13.81 8.74
CA THR A 77 -15.17 -12.52 8.46
C THR A 77 -13.67 -12.58 8.65
N LEU A 78 -12.91 -12.19 7.63
CA LEU A 78 -11.47 -12.01 7.72
C LEU A 78 -11.17 -10.52 7.87
N LEU A 79 -10.51 -10.15 8.96
CA LEU A 79 -10.02 -8.79 9.17
C LEU A 79 -8.55 -8.71 8.81
N LEU A 80 -8.22 -7.81 7.89
CA LEU A 80 -6.84 -7.47 7.52
C LEU A 80 -6.51 -6.08 8.07
N TYR A 81 -5.37 -5.97 8.74
CA TYR A 81 -4.88 -4.70 9.28
C TYR A 81 -3.49 -4.40 8.72
N ASN A 82 -3.31 -3.18 8.26
CA ASN A 82 -2.01 -2.63 7.86
C ASN A 82 -1.94 -1.15 8.22
N HIS A 83 -0.73 -0.60 8.24
CA HIS A 83 -0.50 0.83 8.32
C HIS A 83 0.01 1.36 6.97
N TYR A 84 -0.21 2.64 6.68
CA TYR A 84 0.25 3.27 5.44
C TYR A 84 1.28 4.39 5.68
N ASP A 85 1.65 4.63 6.92
CA ASP A 85 2.71 5.57 7.26
C ASP A 85 4.09 4.91 7.27
N VAL A 86 5.11 5.74 7.10
CA VAL A 86 6.51 5.34 7.17
C VAL A 86 7.28 6.23 8.14
N GLN A 87 8.45 5.75 8.57
CA GLN A 87 9.37 6.53 9.39
C GLN A 87 10.03 7.64 8.55
N PRO A 88 10.50 8.73 9.20
CA PRO A 88 11.36 9.68 8.53
C PRO A 88 12.61 9.01 7.94
N GLU A 89 12.98 9.43 6.76
CA GLU A 89 14.10 8.86 5.98
C GLU A 89 15.49 9.26 6.47
N THR A 90 15.58 10.12 7.45
CA THR A 90 16.86 10.57 8.02
C THR A 90 17.52 9.49 8.89
N PRO A 91 18.87 9.37 8.85
CA PRO A 91 19.81 10.19 8.09
C PRO A 91 19.93 9.75 6.61
N ILE A 92 19.81 10.73 5.71
CA ILE A 92 19.80 10.51 4.25
C ILE A 92 21.11 9.88 3.74
N GLU A 93 22.22 10.24 4.37
CA GLU A 93 23.57 9.79 3.99
C GLU A 93 23.81 8.29 4.18
N LEU A 94 22.91 7.60 4.88
CA LEU A 94 23.00 6.13 5.07
C LEU A 94 22.25 5.32 3.98
N TRP A 95 21.56 6.01 3.08
CA TRP A 95 20.85 5.35 1.99
C TRP A 95 21.75 5.19 0.76
N ASP A 96 21.74 4.00 0.17
CA ASP A 96 22.47 3.71 -1.07
C ASP A 96 21.79 4.29 -2.31
N SER A 97 20.50 4.64 -2.20
CA SER A 97 19.67 5.24 -3.25
C SER A 97 18.62 6.16 -2.63
N PRO A 98 17.96 7.05 -3.40
CA PRO A 98 16.90 7.90 -2.84
C PRO A 98 15.84 7.08 -2.13
N PRO A 99 15.46 7.43 -0.88
CA PRO A 99 14.63 6.59 0.00
C PRO A 99 13.26 6.21 -0.55
N PHE A 100 12.64 7.09 -1.34
CA PHE A 100 11.31 6.88 -1.91
C PHE A 100 11.32 6.48 -3.39
N GLU A 101 12.48 6.14 -3.93
CA GLU A 101 12.65 5.61 -5.28
C GLU A 101 13.02 4.14 -5.22
N VAL A 102 12.08 3.29 -5.61
CA VAL A 102 12.32 1.85 -5.66
C VAL A 102 13.39 1.53 -6.70
N GLN A 103 14.45 0.86 -6.25
CA GLN A 103 15.53 0.39 -7.11
C GLN A 103 15.44 -1.13 -7.24
N PRO A 104 15.29 -1.67 -8.47
CA PRO A 104 15.29 -3.11 -8.66
C PRO A 104 16.68 -3.68 -8.34
N MET A 105 16.70 -4.72 -7.55
CA MET A 105 17.91 -5.51 -7.29
C MET A 105 18.02 -6.68 -8.28
N ALA A 106 19.23 -7.25 -8.43
CA ALA A 106 19.52 -8.26 -9.46
C ALA A 106 18.58 -9.49 -9.49
N ASN A 107 17.91 -9.79 -8.38
CA ASN A 107 17.00 -10.93 -8.24
C ASN A 107 15.52 -10.54 -8.07
N TRP A 108 15.16 -9.35 -8.48
CA TRP A 108 13.80 -8.82 -8.32
C TRP A 108 12.91 -9.07 -9.53
#